data_cd78db861f5360c7a13298904a76afb0
#
_entry.id   cd78db861f5360c7a13298904a76afb0
#
_cell.length_a   1.000
_cell.length_b   1.000
_cell.length_c   1.000
_cell.angle_alpha   90.00
_cell.angle_beta   90.00
_cell.angle_gamma   90.00
#
_symmetry.space_group_name_H-M   'P 1'
#
loop_
_entity.id
_entity.type
_entity.pdbx_description
1 polymer ?
#
loop_
_entity_poly.entity_id
_entity_poly.type
_entity_poly.pdbx_seq_one_letter_code
_entity_poly.pdbx_strand_id
1 'polypeptide(L)'
;MMNVKMNSIERRQKIKELLGIAPIKGAELAQRFSVTRQVIVKDISILKAEGLEIISTSSGYILNSNVGVRKVVAVNHGEDQIRDELEIIIKYGGVIEDITIDHPLYGEVTGKIMIKTLHDIDVFMEKMDRLNMTVLSKASGGVHLHTIYTDNKESMDRIINELSNSGYLISI
;
A
#
# COMPACT_ATOMS: atom_id res chain seq x y z
N MET A 1 24.60 7.08 40.81
CA MET A 1 24.38 6.81 39.35
C MET A 1 23.83 8.06 38.72
N MET A 2 24.61 8.74 37.86
CA MET A 2 24.14 9.93 37.14
C MET A 2 23.05 9.51 36.20
N ASN A 3 21.83 9.99 36.42
CA ASN A 3 20.70 9.81 35.49
C ASN A 3 20.99 10.70 34.24
N VAL A 4 21.62 10.13 33.26
CA VAL A 4 21.90 10.85 32.01
C VAL A 4 20.54 11.18 31.37
N LYS A 5 20.18 12.45 31.48
CA LYS A 5 18.92 12.97 30.94
C LYS A 5 18.94 12.77 29.44
N MET A 6 18.10 11.86 28.94
CA MET A 6 18.00 11.55 27.52
C MET A 6 17.81 12.82 26.71
N ASN A 7 18.62 13.00 25.67
CA ASN A 7 18.49 14.18 24.79
C ASN A 7 17.25 14.09 23.87
N SER A 8 16.91 15.18 23.21
CA SER A 8 15.68 15.25 22.41
C SER A 8 15.73 14.37 21.15
N ILE A 9 16.91 14.14 20.58
CA ILE A 9 17.09 13.30 19.40
C ILE A 9 16.89 11.83 19.77
N GLU A 10 17.55 11.37 20.82
CA GLU A 10 17.42 10.01 21.36
C GLU A 10 15.97 9.72 21.76
N ARG A 11 15.28 10.71 22.39
CA ARG A 11 13.89 10.56 22.78
C ARG A 11 12.98 10.38 21.57
N ARG A 12 13.13 11.19 20.53
CA ARG A 12 12.35 11.04 19.30
C ARG A 12 12.58 9.69 18.62
N GLN A 13 13.82 9.20 18.59
CA GLN A 13 14.11 7.87 18.05
C GLN A 13 13.36 6.78 18.82
N LYS A 14 13.36 6.84 20.16
CA LYS A 14 12.61 5.90 21.00
C LYS A 14 11.10 6.05 20.87
N ILE A 15 10.59 7.25 20.63
CA ILE A 15 9.17 7.46 20.33
C ILE A 15 8.81 6.75 19.02
N LYS A 16 9.63 6.85 17.98
CA LYS A 16 9.42 6.11 16.70
C LYS A 16 9.30 4.60 16.93
N GLU A 17 10.19 4.03 17.75
CA GLU A 17 10.22 2.60 18.06
C GLU A 17 9.01 2.13 18.86
N LEU A 18 8.44 3.01 19.68
CA LEU A 18 7.26 2.72 20.52
C LEU A 18 5.94 2.89 19.76
N LEU A 19 5.90 3.79 18.79
CA LEU A 19 4.70 4.02 17.99
C LEU A 19 4.46 2.82 17.06
N GLY A 20 3.30 2.20 17.21
CA GLY A 20 2.87 1.07 16.41
C GLY A 20 1.39 1.20 16.05
N ILE A 21 0.74 0.06 15.81
CA ILE A 21 -0.69 -0.03 15.46
C ILE A 21 -1.58 0.32 16.67
N ALA A 22 -1.10 0.02 17.90
CA ALA A 22 -1.84 0.36 19.11
C ALA A 22 -1.57 1.82 19.52
N PRO A 23 -2.61 2.59 19.88
CA PRO A 23 -2.42 4.00 20.27
C PRO A 23 -1.73 4.11 21.64
N ILE A 24 -0.74 5.01 21.74
CA ILE A 24 -0.05 5.36 23.00
C ILE A 24 -0.44 6.78 23.40
N LYS A 25 -0.92 6.93 24.63
CA LYS A 25 -1.31 8.26 25.14
C LYS A 25 -0.09 9.18 25.31
N GLY A 26 -0.24 10.45 24.93
CA GLY A 26 0.82 11.45 25.12
C GLY A 26 1.24 11.62 26.60
N ALA A 27 0.33 11.42 27.56
CA ALA A 27 0.65 11.41 28.98
C ALA A 27 1.53 10.21 29.38
N GLU A 28 1.29 9.03 28.78
CA GLU A 28 2.11 7.84 29.01
C GLU A 28 3.53 8.03 28.48
N LEU A 29 3.67 8.57 27.25
CA LEU A 29 4.98 8.92 26.71
C LEU A 29 5.70 9.97 27.58
N ALA A 30 4.98 10.97 28.04
CA ALA A 30 5.53 11.99 28.94
C ALA A 30 6.09 11.39 30.24
N GLN A 31 5.34 10.50 30.86
CA GLN A 31 5.76 9.77 32.06
C GLN A 31 6.97 8.87 31.77
N ARG A 32 6.93 8.09 30.71
CA ARG A 32 8.00 7.15 30.30
C ARG A 32 9.33 7.86 30.08
N PHE A 33 9.30 9.05 29.50
CA PHE A 33 10.51 9.84 29.22
C PHE A 33 10.83 10.91 30.26
N SER A 34 10.06 10.99 31.34
CA SER A 34 10.23 11.98 32.43
C SER A 34 10.24 13.43 31.90
N VAL A 35 9.32 13.74 30.98
CA VAL A 35 9.13 15.07 30.37
C VAL A 35 7.66 15.50 30.49
N THR A 36 7.38 16.76 30.17
CA THR A 36 5.99 17.24 30.13
C THR A 36 5.27 16.76 28.86
N ARG A 37 3.94 16.70 28.90
CA ARG A 37 3.12 16.39 27.70
C ARG A 37 3.39 17.36 26.56
N GLN A 38 3.67 18.64 26.85
CA GLN A 38 4.01 19.64 25.82
C GLN A 38 5.28 19.29 25.07
N VAL A 39 6.29 18.72 25.74
CA VAL A 39 7.51 18.22 25.09
C VAL A 39 7.19 17.08 24.13
N ILE A 40 6.33 16.15 24.54
CA ILE A 40 5.88 15.06 23.65
C ILE A 40 5.12 15.62 22.43
N VAL A 41 4.20 16.57 22.63
CA VAL A 41 3.49 17.21 21.51
C VAL A 41 4.47 17.83 20.50
N LYS A 42 5.52 18.51 21.01
CA LYS A 42 6.58 19.09 20.16
C LYS A 42 7.37 17.99 19.43
N ASP A 43 7.76 16.92 20.13
CA ASP A 43 8.48 15.80 19.51
C ASP A 43 7.65 15.13 18.40
N ILE A 44 6.37 14.88 18.65
CA ILE A 44 5.44 14.33 17.66
C ILE A 44 5.32 15.28 16.44
N SER A 45 5.24 16.57 16.66
CA SER A 45 5.17 17.55 15.57
C SER A 45 6.43 17.55 14.71
N ILE A 46 7.60 17.41 15.33
CA ILE A 46 8.88 17.29 14.62
C ILE A 46 8.92 15.98 13.81
N LEU A 47 8.52 14.86 14.41
CA LEU A 47 8.46 13.58 13.72
C LEU A 47 7.52 13.59 12.50
N LYS A 48 6.37 14.26 12.62
CA LYS A 48 5.47 14.50 11.49
C LYS A 48 6.13 15.34 10.38
N ALA A 49 6.84 16.39 10.77
CA ALA A 49 7.58 17.24 9.83
C ALA A 49 8.75 16.50 9.15
N GLU A 50 9.32 15.49 9.81
CA GLU A 50 10.33 14.58 9.24
C GLU A 50 9.72 13.51 8.31
N GLY A 51 8.38 13.54 8.08
CA GLY A 51 7.69 12.65 7.16
C GLY A 51 7.08 11.40 7.80
N LEU A 52 7.11 11.26 9.15
CA LEU A 52 6.39 10.16 9.79
C LEU A 52 4.88 10.44 9.80
N GLU A 53 4.10 9.51 9.25
CA GLU A 53 2.66 9.57 9.29
C GLU A 53 2.11 9.16 10.67
N ILE A 54 2.13 10.08 11.62
CA ILE A 54 1.59 9.87 12.96
C ILE A 54 0.17 10.44 13.01
N ILE A 55 -0.81 9.57 13.30
CA ILE A 55 -2.21 9.97 13.51
C ILE A 55 -2.41 10.27 15.00
N SER A 56 -3.02 11.42 15.28
CA SER A 56 -3.47 11.79 16.62
C SER A 56 -4.93 11.39 16.76
N THR A 57 -5.23 10.47 17.67
CA THR A 57 -6.58 10.00 17.97
C THR A 57 -6.99 10.40 19.38
N SER A 58 -8.27 10.24 19.72
CA SER A 58 -8.76 10.40 21.10
C SER A 58 -8.09 9.43 22.09
N SER A 59 -7.61 8.27 21.59
CA SER A 59 -6.94 7.23 22.39
C SER A 59 -5.43 7.42 22.50
N GLY A 60 -4.81 8.29 21.68
CA GLY A 60 -3.37 8.54 21.67
C GLY A 60 -2.78 8.69 20.27
N TYR A 61 -1.47 8.56 20.19
CA TYR A 61 -0.71 8.60 18.94
C TYR A 61 -0.51 7.20 18.41
N ILE A 62 -0.77 7.00 17.12
CA ILE A 62 -0.46 5.78 16.38
C ILE A 62 0.46 6.15 15.22
N LEU A 63 1.38 5.27 14.88
CA LEU A 63 2.06 5.37 13.61
C LEU A 63 1.10 4.85 12.55
N ASN A 64 0.78 5.67 11.56
CA ASN A 64 0.14 5.16 10.36
C ASN A 64 1.17 4.29 9.63
N SER A 65 1.22 3.02 9.99
CA SER A 65 2.06 2.04 9.29
C SER A 65 1.50 1.69 7.90
N ASN A 66 0.36 2.26 7.55
CA ASN A 66 -0.20 2.23 6.21
C ASN A 66 0.52 3.26 5.29
N VAL A 67 1.84 3.30 5.32
CA VAL A 67 2.60 3.66 4.14
C VAL A 67 2.53 2.42 3.24
N GLY A 68 1.33 2.19 2.72
CA GLY A 68 1.13 1.15 1.74
C GLY A 68 2.08 1.38 0.58
N VAL A 69 2.58 0.30 0.02
CA VAL A 69 3.44 0.35 -1.16
C VAL A 69 2.55 0.37 -2.38
N ARG A 70 2.66 1.42 -3.21
CA ARG A 70 2.12 1.43 -4.56
C ARG A 70 3.22 1.09 -5.54
N LYS A 71 2.90 0.22 -6.48
CA LYS A 71 3.80 -0.13 -7.57
C LYS A 71 3.00 -0.28 -8.87
N VAL A 72 3.55 0.26 -9.95
CA VAL A 72 3.06 -0.02 -11.30
C VAL A 72 3.82 -1.24 -11.81
N VAL A 73 3.09 -2.24 -12.27
CA VAL A 73 3.65 -3.46 -12.85
C VAL A 73 3.19 -3.60 -14.30
N ALA A 74 4.11 -4.05 -15.15
CA ALA A 74 3.80 -4.38 -16.53
C ALA A 74 3.58 -5.89 -16.64
N VAL A 75 2.44 -6.27 -17.19
CA VAL A 75 2.05 -7.67 -17.35
C VAL A 75 1.63 -7.94 -18.79
N ASN A 76 1.73 -9.21 -19.20
CA ASN A 76 1.29 -9.67 -20.50
C ASN A 76 0.67 -11.07 -20.38
N HIS A 77 -0.61 -11.18 -20.68
CA HIS A 77 -1.33 -12.46 -20.70
C HIS A 77 -2.60 -12.37 -21.55
N GLY A 78 -3.21 -13.52 -21.83
CA GLY A 78 -4.48 -13.63 -22.54
C GLY A 78 -5.71 -13.39 -21.66
N GLU A 79 -6.88 -13.29 -22.30
CA GLU A 79 -8.17 -13.08 -21.60
C GLU A 79 -8.51 -14.24 -20.66
N ASP A 80 -8.11 -15.46 -20.99
CA ASP A 80 -8.31 -16.67 -20.18
C ASP A 80 -7.52 -16.69 -18.86
N GLN A 81 -6.51 -15.83 -18.74
CA GLN A 81 -5.63 -15.73 -17.57
C GLN A 81 -5.93 -14.54 -16.67
N ILE A 82 -6.91 -13.70 -17.02
CA ILE A 82 -7.27 -12.50 -16.24
C ILE A 82 -7.60 -12.85 -14.79
N ARG A 83 -8.46 -13.85 -14.60
CA ARG A 83 -8.87 -14.26 -13.25
C ARG A 83 -7.69 -14.69 -12.41
N ASP A 84 -6.81 -15.50 -12.96
CA ASP A 84 -5.65 -16.04 -12.25
C ASP A 84 -4.68 -14.93 -11.82
N GLU A 85 -4.40 -13.97 -12.71
CA GLU A 85 -3.59 -12.80 -12.36
C GLU A 85 -4.21 -12.00 -11.22
N LEU A 86 -5.50 -11.66 -11.30
CA LEU A 86 -6.19 -10.89 -10.28
C LEU A 86 -6.21 -11.64 -8.92
N GLU A 87 -6.43 -12.96 -8.94
CA GLU A 87 -6.42 -13.80 -7.73
C GLU A 87 -5.03 -13.85 -7.08
N ILE A 88 -3.94 -13.90 -7.85
CA ILE A 88 -2.57 -13.81 -7.33
C ILE A 88 -2.38 -12.52 -6.52
N ILE A 89 -2.81 -11.38 -7.06
CA ILE A 89 -2.66 -10.10 -6.39
C ILE A 89 -3.46 -10.04 -5.10
N ILE A 90 -4.73 -10.47 -5.13
CA ILE A 90 -5.63 -10.45 -3.97
C ILE A 90 -5.17 -11.43 -2.88
N LYS A 91 -4.67 -12.60 -3.25
CA LYS A 91 -4.17 -13.64 -2.32
C LYS A 91 -3.14 -13.10 -1.32
N TYR A 92 -2.32 -12.16 -1.74
CA TYR A 92 -1.29 -11.55 -0.89
C TYR A 92 -1.68 -10.16 -0.34
N GLY A 93 -2.98 -9.83 -0.36
CA GLY A 93 -3.50 -8.59 0.20
C GLY A 93 -3.28 -7.35 -0.67
N GLY A 94 -3.07 -7.56 -1.98
CA GLY A 94 -3.00 -6.47 -2.95
C GLY A 94 -4.36 -5.89 -3.29
N VAL A 95 -4.38 -4.62 -3.65
CA VAL A 95 -5.52 -3.93 -4.27
C VAL A 95 -5.10 -3.52 -5.66
N ILE A 96 -5.89 -3.92 -6.67
CA ILE A 96 -5.66 -3.48 -8.04
C ILE A 96 -6.48 -2.21 -8.25
N GLU A 97 -5.79 -1.06 -8.36
CA GLU A 97 -6.45 0.24 -8.46
C GLU A 97 -6.94 0.52 -9.89
N ASP A 98 -6.16 0.15 -10.88
CA ASP A 98 -6.46 0.45 -12.28
C ASP A 98 -5.80 -0.54 -13.26
N ILE A 99 -6.19 -0.39 -14.51
CA ILE A 99 -5.53 -0.96 -15.69
C ILE A 99 -5.18 0.18 -16.64
N THR A 100 -3.97 0.20 -17.14
CA THR A 100 -3.49 1.17 -18.14
C THR A 100 -2.93 0.45 -19.34
N ILE A 101 -3.31 0.89 -20.54
CA ILE A 101 -2.82 0.38 -21.82
C ILE A 101 -2.29 1.52 -22.69
N ASP A 102 -1.42 1.19 -23.64
CA ASP A 102 -1.09 2.06 -24.77
C ASP A 102 -2.01 1.75 -25.95
N HIS A 103 -2.99 2.63 -26.17
CA HIS A 103 -3.99 2.45 -27.21
C HIS A 103 -3.51 3.12 -28.51
N PRO A 104 -3.53 2.44 -29.68
CA PRO A 104 -2.94 2.95 -30.94
C PRO A 104 -3.51 4.29 -31.41
N LEU A 105 -4.77 4.59 -31.06
CA LEU A 105 -5.44 5.82 -31.47
C LEU A 105 -5.44 6.91 -30.39
N TYR A 106 -5.58 6.50 -29.10
CA TYR A 106 -5.82 7.43 -28.00
C TYR A 106 -4.60 7.64 -27.11
N GLY A 107 -3.49 6.92 -27.32
CA GLY A 107 -2.33 6.89 -26.45
C GLY A 107 -2.64 6.17 -25.13
N GLU A 108 -2.10 6.62 -24.03
CA GLU A 108 -2.31 5.98 -22.74
C GLU A 108 -3.76 6.11 -22.26
N VAL A 109 -4.42 4.97 -22.04
CA VAL A 109 -5.80 4.88 -21.54
C VAL A 109 -5.80 4.14 -20.22
N THR A 110 -6.34 4.77 -19.18
CA THR A 110 -6.45 4.19 -17.83
C THR A 110 -7.91 3.99 -17.44
N GLY A 111 -8.24 2.75 -17.03
CA GLY A 111 -9.53 2.40 -16.46
C GLY A 111 -9.40 2.10 -14.96
N LYS A 112 -10.18 2.78 -14.11
CA LYS A 112 -10.24 2.46 -12.67
C LYS A 112 -11.09 1.22 -12.44
N ILE A 113 -10.54 0.20 -11.76
CA ILE A 113 -11.23 -1.06 -11.50
C ILE A 113 -11.43 -1.34 -10.01
N MET A 114 -10.50 -0.96 -9.15
CA MET A 114 -10.59 -1.04 -7.67
C MET A 114 -10.97 -2.43 -7.15
N ILE A 115 -10.25 -3.46 -7.58
CA ILE A 115 -10.47 -4.85 -7.16
C ILE A 115 -9.68 -5.11 -5.86
N LYS A 116 -10.37 -5.56 -4.80
CA LYS A 116 -9.82 -5.78 -3.45
C LYS A 116 -10.11 -7.16 -2.89
N THR A 117 -11.13 -7.83 -3.41
CA THR A 117 -11.63 -9.11 -2.88
C THR A 117 -11.92 -10.09 -4.01
N LEU A 118 -12.01 -11.37 -3.69
CA LEU A 118 -12.45 -12.38 -4.65
C LEU A 118 -13.85 -12.07 -5.18
N HIS A 119 -14.74 -11.53 -4.35
CA HIS A 119 -16.06 -11.10 -4.79
C HIS A 119 -15.98 -9.99 -5.85
N ASP A 120 -15.05 -9.04 -5.71
CA ASP A 120 -14.86 -8.00 -6.73
C ASP A 120 -14.40 -8.60 -8.06
N ILE A 121 -13.56 -9.65 -8.01
CA ILE A 121 -13.16 -10.42 -9.21
C ILE A 121 -14.39 -11.04 -9.85
N ASP A 122 -15.23 -11.73 -9.07
CA ASP A 122 -16.45 -12.37 -9.59
C ASP A 122 -17.35 -11.36 -10.29
N VAL A 123 -17.61 -10.21 -9.63
CA VAL A 123 -18.41 -9.11 -10.20
C VAL A 123 -17.79 -8.55 -11.48
N PHE A 124 -16.46 -8.42 -11.51
CA PHE A 124 -15.75 -7.92 -12.68
C PHE A 124 -15.87 -8.90 -13.87
N MET A 125 -15.64 -10.19 -13.65
CA MET A 125 -15.75 -11.25 -14.65
C MET A 125 -17.19 -11.37 -15.18
N GLU A 126 -18.20 -11.38 -14.30
CA GLU A 126 -19.61 -11.41 -14.71
C GLU A 126 -20.02 -10.21 -15.58
N LYS A 127 -19.49 -9.02 -15.28
CA LYS A 127 -19.74 -7.83 -16.11
C LYS A 127 -19.11 -7.96 -17.50
N MET A 128 -17.90 -8.50 -17.57
CA MET A 128 -17.24 -8.75 -18.84
C MET A 128 -18.07 -9.69 -19.71
N ASP A 129 -18.48 -10.84 -19.17
CA ASP A 129 -19.26 -11.86 -19.86
C ASP A 129 -20.62 -11.31 -20.32
N ARG A 130 -21.36 -10.67 -19.39
CA ARG A 130 -22.71 -10.16 -19.66
C ARG A 130 -22.73 -9.05 -20.73
N LEU A 131 -21.73 -8.20 -20.73
CA LEU A 131 -21.65 -7.08 -21.68
C LEU A 131 -20.94 -7.47 -22.98
N ASN A 132 -20.46 -8.71 -23.08
CA ASN A 132 -19.63 -9.19 -24.18
C ASN A 132 -18.52 -8.18 -24.53
N MET A 133 -17.94 -7.61 -23.46
CA MET A 133 -16.94 -6.55 -23.59
C MET A 133 -15.55 -7.14 -23.78
N THR A 134 -14.87 -6.59 -24.75
CA THR A 134 -13.43 -6.82 -24.90
C THR A 134 -12.67 -6.04 -23.84
N VAL A 135 -11.74 -6.69 -23.13
CA VAL A 135 -10.88 -6.03 -22.16
C VAL A 135 -9.96 -5.02 -22.86
N LEU A 136 -9.61 -3.95 -22.11
CA LEU A 136 -8.70 -2.92 -22.61
C LEU A 136 -7.38 -3.51 -23.12
N SER A 137 -6.81 -4.49 -22.40
CA SER A 137 -5.55 -5.15 -22.76
C SER A 137 -5.52 -5.82 -24.12
N LYS A 138 -6.68 -6.14 -24.72
CA LYS A 138 -6.74 -6.67 -26.09
C LYS A 138 -6.28 -5.66 -27.13
N ALA A 139 -6.50 -4.37 -26.90
CA ALA A 139 -6.06 -3.31 -27.80
C ALA A 139 -4.53 -3.19 -27.85
N SER A 140 -3.82 -3.65 -26.81
CA SER A 140 -2.35 -3.65 -26.71
C SER A 140 -1.74 -5.05 -26.85
N GLY A 141 -2.49 -6.03 -27.41
CA GLY A 141 -2.00 -7.40 -27.60
C GLY A 141 -1.76 -8.17 -26.30
N GLY A 142 -2.44 -7.82 -25.22
CA GLY A 142 -2.31 -8.43 -23.89
C GLY A 142 -1.41 -7.64 -22.94
N VAL A 143 -0.55 -6.78 -23.44
CA VAL A 143 0.35 -5.94 -22.60
C VAL A 143 -0.45 -4.84 -21.92
N HIS A 144 -0.33 -4.74 -20.59
CA HIS A 144 -0.96 -3.68 -19.82
C HIS A 144 -0.22 -3.42 -18.52
N LEU A 145 -0.58 -2.31 -17.88
CA LEU A 145 -0.04 -1.92 -16.57
C LEU A 145 -1.15 -2.02 -15.52
N HIS A 146 -0.78 -2.47 -14.33
CA HIS A 146 -1.60 -2.34 -13.14
C HIS A 146 -0.92 -1.48 -12.09
N THR A 147 -1.66 -0.54 -11.50
CA THR A 147 -1.26 0.08 -10.24
C THR A 147 -1.76 -0.81 -9.11
N ILE A 148 -0.83 -1.41 -8.38
CA ILE A 148 -1.10 -2.28 -7.24
C ILE A 148 -0.75 -1.53 -5.95
N TYR A 149 -1.64 -1.61 -4.97
CA TYR A 149 -1.42 -1.14 -3.60
C TYR A 149 -1.37 -2.33 -2.65
N THR A 150 -0.48 -2.28 -1.67
CA THR A 150 -0.42 -3.22 -0.54
C THR A 150 -0.13 -2.47 0.76
N ASP A 151 -0.54 -3.01 1.89
CA ASP A 151 -0.29 -2.41 3.21
C ASP A 151 1.18 -2.44 3.63
N ASN A 152 2.00 -3.27 2.99
CA ASN A 152 3.43 -3.41 3.33
C ASN A 152 4.25 -3.94 2.14
N LYS A 153 5.57 -3.76 2.23
CA LYS A 153 6.52 -4.18 1.20
C LYS A 153 6.57 -5.70 1.01
N GLU A 154 6.44 -6.47 2.08
CA GLU A 154 6.52 -7.94 2.00
C GLU A 154 5.41 -8.51 1.11
N SER A 155 4.18 -8.02 1.27
CA SER A 155 3.04 -8.37 0.42
C SER A 155 3.31 -8.02 -1.05
N MET A 156 3.84 -6.83 -1.31
CA MET A 156 4.19 -6.41 -2.67
C MET A 156 5.27 -7.33 -3.27
N ASP A 157 6.32 -7.63 -2.54
CA ASP A 157 7.41 -8.50 -3.01
C ASP A 157 6.88 -9.92 -3.33
N ARG A 158 5.95 -10.46 -2.52
CA ARG A 158 5.28 -11.75 -2.79
C ARG A 158 4.44 -11.72 -4.06
N ILE A 159 3.65 -10.66 -4.27
CA ILE A 159 2.87 -10.48 -5.51
C ILE A 159 3.79 -10.46 -6.73
N ILE A 160 4.85 -9.66 -6.71
CA ILE A 160 5.80 -9.55 -7.81
C ILE A 160 6.44 -10.90 -8.12
N ASN A 161 6.88 -11.63 -7.09
CA ASN A 161 7.48 -12.94 -7.28
C ASN A 161 6.51 -13.94 -7.89
N GLU A 162 5.26 -13.96 -7.44
CA GLU A 162 4.26 -14.90 -7.95
C GLU A 162 3.84 -14.57 -9.38
N LEU A 163 3.62 -13.28 -9.72
CA LEU A 163 3.36 -12.84 -11.09
C LEU A 163 4.53 -13.20 -12.04
N SER A 164 5.77 -13.09 -11.54
CA SER A 164 6.96 -13.50 -12.29
C SER A 164 7.01 -15.01 -12.51
N ASN A 165 6.76 -15.81 -11.47
CA ASN A 165 6.75 -17.27 -11.54
C ASN A 165 5.66 -17.81 -12.46
N SER A 166 4.50 -17.13 -12.51
CA SER A 166 3.39 -17.46 -13.41
C SER A 166 3.61 -16.99 -14.84
N GLY A 167 4.71 -16.25 -15.11
CA GLY A 167 5.05 -15.76 -16.44
C GLY A 167 4.23 -14.55 -16.90
N TYR A 168 3.50 -13.89 -16.01
CA TYR A 168 2.69 -12.72 -16.34
C TYR A 168 3.49 -11.42 -16.35
N LEU A 169 4.49 -11.31 -15.47
CA LEU A 169 5.29 -10.11 -15.34
C LEU A 169 6.24 -9.94 -16.53
N ILE A 170 6.18 -8.78 -17.16
CA ILE A 170 7.19 -8.40 -18.16
C ILE A 170 8.47 -8.05 -17.41
N SER A 171 9.54 -8.81 -17.66
CA SER A 171 10.85 -8.54 -17.08
C SER A 171 11.38 -7.19 -17.59
N ILE A 172 11.80 -6.34 -16.64
CA ILE A 172 12.51 -5.09 -16.91
C ILE A 172 14.00 -5.40 -16.99
#